data_91e011744d21cf9aaad95f0f382fcd10
#
_entry.id   91e011744d21cf9aaad95f0f382fcd10
#
_cell.length_a   1.000
_cell.length_b   1.000
_cell.length_c   1.000
_cell.angle_alpha   90.00
_cell.angle_beta   90.00
_cell.angle_gamma   90.00
#
_symmetry.space_group_name_H-M   'P 1'
#
loop_
_entity.id
_entity.type
_entity.pdbx_description
1 polymer ?
#
loop_
_entity_poly.entity_id
_entity_poly.type
_entity_poly.pdbx_seq_one_letter_code
_entity_poly.pdbx_strand_id
1 'polypeptide(L)'
;MTTTPTRGTVSPFAEPTRKVGGAWIALFATAWLGIWMAQLTPVQLLLPNQIAGVLGLPLDTAQQLGSANWLDPVVAFGVISAIAGVCAIITYPLVGALSDRTLSRFGRRRPWILAGLLTFAISLFVLGLQTSLVGIGIFWSTTLIGFCMLTAAITATISDQVPVNQRGFVSGWVSAPQAIGTLLGLALVAGLALSTFVGYAVVAVLLLILVVPFLLKTPDAVLTERPAPLSLSSLLSGFWVSPRKYPDFGWTLLGRVLVNIDNALGTTQLLYFLAFGLGRTDVVNDLFTLTIVYMIFFVASALIVGKISDRIGKRKLFVYLAAYLQGLAALILAFVPDFNIAIIAAGILGLGYGSFMAVDQALATQVLPDAHSRGKDLGVMNIATAVPQAIAPLLGAVIIVIFAGLAGGGDAAVQGIGGFPGASAGFTALFIASGIFAALGGLAVMPIKRVK
;
A
#
# COMPACT_ATOMS: atom_id res chain seq x y z
N MET A 1 -61.04 -6.28 -10.16
CA MET A 1 -60.03 -5.59 -9.33
C MET A 1 -58.68 -6.21 -9.64
N THR A 2 -57.91 -5.58 -10.48
CA THR A 2 -56.55 -6.00 -10.85
C THR A 2 -55.60 -5.42 -9.83
N THR A 3 -55.07 -6.25 -8.96
CA THR A 3 -54.02 -5.88 -8.01
C THR A 3 -52.70 -5.68 -8.78
N THR A 4 -52.28 -4.43 -8.92
CA THR A 4 -50.96 -4.05 -9.37
C THR A 4 -49.92 -4.66 -8.43
N PRO A 5 -48.89 -5.40 -8.90
CA PRO A 5 -47.85 -5.88 -8.01
C PRO A 5 -47.05 -4.70 -7.46
N THR A 6 -47.14 -4.49 -6.16
CA THR A 6 -46.23 -3.60 -5.42
C THR A 6 -44.80 -4.01 -5.75
N ARG A 7 -44.03 -3.12 -6.37
CA ARG A 7 -42.56 -3.26 -6.49
C ARG A 7 -42.02 -3.44 -5.07
N GLY A 8 -41.68 -4.69 -4.73
CA GLY A 8 -41.03 -5.00 -3.48
C GLY A 8 -39.75 -4.15 -3.38
N THR A 9 -39.67 -3.35 -2.35
CA THR A 9 -38.46 -2.58 -2.01
C THR A 9 -37.38 -3.59 -1.69
N VAL A 10 -36.47 -3.82 -2.64
CA VAL A 10 -35.32 -4.69 -2.42
C VAL A 10 -34.49 -4.06 -1.31
N SER A 11 -34.29 -4.79 -0.22
CA SER A 11 -33.47 -4.33 0.90
C SER A 11 -32.12 -3.84 0.39
N PRO A 12 -31.61 -2.67 0.84
CA PRO A 12 -30.29 -2.17 0.48
C PRO A 12 -29.14 -3.11 0.83
N PHE A 13 -29.40 -4.13 1.63
CA PHE A 13 -28.48 -5.19 2.05
C PHE A 13 -28.70 -6.52 1.32
N ALA A 14 -29.63 -6.57 0.34
CA ALA A 14 -29.85 -7.78 -0.46
C ALA A 14 -28.63 -8.03 -1.36
N GLU A 15 -28.23 -9.30 -1.47
CA GLU A 15 -27.10 -9.66 -2.37
C GLU A 15 -27.43 -9.32 -3.82
N PRO A 16 -26.53 -8.63 -4.55
CA PRO A 16 -26.71 -8.35 -5.95
C PRO A 16 -26.73 -9.64 -6.78
N THR A 17 -27.71 -9.77 -7.66
CA THR A 17 -27.84 -10.93 -8.57
C THR A 17 -27.38 -10.61 -9.99
N ARG A 18 -27.42 -9.34 -10.39
CA ARG A 18 -27.06 -8.88 -11.73
C ARG A 18 -25.56 -8.58 -11.82
N LYS A 19 -24.89 -9.17 -12.82
CA LYS A 19 -23.48 -8.88 -13.09
C LYS A 19 -23.27 -7.41 -13.48
N VAL A 20 -22.18 -6.81 -12.99
CA VAL A 20 -21.74 -5.49 -13.45
C VAL A 20 -21.14 -5.58 -14.85
N GLY A 21 -21.42 -4.57 -15.67
CA GLY A 21 -20.92 -4.51 -17.04
C GLY A 21 -19.49 -3.97 -17.15
N GLY A 22 -18.91 -4.08 -18.35
CA GLY A 22 -17.54 -3.61 -18.64
C GLY A 22 -17.31 -2.13 -18.33
N ALA A 23 -18.31 -1.26 -18.57
CA ALA A 23 -18.21 0.17 -18.24
C ALA A 23 -18.04 0.41 -16.75
N TRP A 24 -18.75 -0.33 -15.89
CA TRP A 24 -18.59 -0.23 -14.44
C TRP A 24 -17.18 -0.66 -14.02
N ILE A 25 -16.68 -1.77 -14.56
CA ILE A 25 -15.34 -2.30 -14.27
C ILE A 25 -14.27 -1.31 -14.74
N ALA A 26 -14.42 -0.72 -15.91
CA ALA A 26 -13.49 0.30 -16.42
C ALA A 26 -13.43 1.53 -15.51
N LEU A 27 -14.59 2.06 -15.09
CA LEU A 27 -14.67 3.18 -14.16
C LEU A 27 -14.06 2.83 -12.78
N PHE A 28 -14.28 1.62 -12.31
CA PHE A 28 -13.69 1.13 -11.07
C PHE A 28 -12.17 1.00 -11.17
N ALA A 29 -11.68 0.44 -12.27
CA ALA A 29 -10.24 0.28 -12.52
C ALA A 29 -9.52 1.63 -12.68
N THR A 30 -10.14 2.60 -13.38
CA THR A 30 -9.56 3.96 -13.51
C THR A 30 -9.56 4.71 -12.19
N ALA A 31 -10.58 4.55 -11.35
CA ALA A 31 -10.59 5.12 -10.01
C ALA A 31 -9.44 4.55 -9.16
N TRP A 32 -9.23 3.22 -9.16
CA TRP A 32 -8.11 2.60 -8.45
C TRP A 32 -6.74 3.00 -9.01
N LEU A 33 -6.63 3.20 -10.33
CA LEU A 33 -5.40 3.71 -10.94
C LEU A 33 -5.05 5.10 -10.38
N GLY A 34 -6.02 6.02 -10.32
CA GLY A 34 -5.82 7.34 -9.72
C GLY A 34 -5.45 7.28 -8.24
N ILE A 35 -6.13 6.41 -7.48
CA ILE A 35 -5.88 6.22 -6.05
C ILE A 35 -4.46 5.72 -5.78
N TRP A 36 -4.02 4.67 -6.49
CA TRP A 36 -2.68 4.13 -6.30
C TRP A 36 -1.59 5.08 -6.76
N MET A 37 -1.79 5.77 -7.89
CA MET A 37 -0.90 6.82 -8.34
C MET A 37 -0.75 7.91 -7.27
N ALA A 38 -1.86 8.39 -6.73
CA ALA A 38 -1.87 9.46 -5.73
C ALA A 38 -1.31 9.03 -4.36
N GLN A 39 -1.30 7.74 -4.05
CA GLN A 39 -0.74 7.21 -2.81
C GLN A 39 0.75 6.88 -2.94
N LEU A 40 1.14 6.17 -3.99
CA LEU A 40 2.49 5.59 -4.09
C LEU A 40 3.53 6.58 -4.62
N THR A 41 3.17 7.48 -5.53
CA THR A 41 4.11 8.51 -6.01
C THR A 41 4.58 9.45 -4.89
N PRO A 42 3.69 10.00 -4.04
CA PRO A 42 4.13 10.77 -2.89
C PRO A 42 5.02 10.00 -1.93
N VAL A 43 4.63 8.82 -1.50
CA VAL A 43 5.36 8.08 -0.46
C VAL A 43 6.73 7.60 -0.92
N GLN A 44 6.88 7.28 -2.21
CA GLN A 44 8.15 6.77 -2.74
C GLN A 44 9.10 7.87 -3.21
N LEU A 45 8.59 9.01 -3.65
CA LEU A 45 9.40 10.07 -4.27
C LEU A 45 9.20 11.44 -3.62
N LEU A 46 7.97 11.99 -3.65
CA LEU A 46 7.76 13.40 -3.33
C LEU A 46 7.97 13.71 -1.84
N LEU A 47 7.43 12.88 -0.95
CA LEU A 47 7.48 13.09 0.50
C LEU A 47 8.91 12.95 1.07
N PRO A 48 9.68 11.89 0.75
CA PRO A 48 11.06 11.79 1.20
C PRO A 48 11.92 12.95 0.68
N ASN A 49 11.75 13.35 -0.59
CA ASN A 49 12.49 14.46 -1.19
C ASN A 49 12.12 15.81 -0.56
N GLN A 50 10.83 16.05 -0.29
CA GLN A 50 10.35 17.26 0.40
C GLN A 50 10.92 17.36 1.81
N ILE A 51 10.90 16.28 2.59
CA ILE A 51 11.43 16.25 3.96
C ILE A 51 12.92 16.56 3.96
N ALA A 52 13.69 15.93 3.08
CA ALA A 52 15.11 16.17 2.94
C ALA A 52 15.41 17.63 2.55
N GLY A 53 14.65 18.19 1.60
CA GLY A 53 14.77 19.58 1.19
C GLY A 53 14.46 20.57 2.31
N VAL A 54 13.42 20.33 3.11
CA VAL A 54 13.05 21.19 4.28
C VAL A 54 14.13 21.15 5.37
N LEU A 55 14.83 20.03 5.51
CA LEU A 55 15.95 19.88 6.44
C LEU A 55 17.28 20.42 5.89
N GLY A 56 17.28 21.04 4.70
CA GLY A 56 18.48 21.61 4.09
C GLY A 56 19.43 20.59 3.51
N LEU A 57 18.97 19.37 3.24
CA LEU A 57 19.74 18.29 2.64
C LEU A 57 19.03 17.74 1.37
N PRO A 58 18.91 18.54 0.29
CA PRO A 58 18.33 18.06 -0.96
C PRO A 58 19.08 16.83 -1.47
N LEU A 59 18.33 15.78 -1.87
CA LEU A 59 18.90 14.47 -2.14
C LEU A 59 19.81 14.43 -3.38
N ASP A 60 19.58 15.32 -4.33
CA ASP A 60 20.40 15.51 -5.55
C ASP A 60 21.78 16.14 -5.28
N THR A 61 21.90 16.91 -4.20
CA THR A 61 23.15 17.61 -3.81
C THR A 61 23.71 17.10 -2.48
N ALA A 62 23.10 16.12 -1.86
CA ALA A 62 23.45 15.60 -0.54
C ALA A 62 24.92 15.19 -0.45
N GLN A 63 25.49 14.57 -1.48
CA GLN A 63 26.91 14.21 -1.54
C GLN A 63 27.87 15.40 -1.49
N GLN A 64 27.49 16.52 -2.10
CA GLN A 64 28.33 17.73 -2.14
C GLN A 64 28.32 18.44 -0.77
N LEU A 65 27.21 18.30 -0.02
CA LEU A 65 27.03 18.90 1.29
C LEU A 65 27.74 18.11 2.41
N GLY A 66 28.01 16.81 2.20
CA GLY A 66 28.78 15.96 3.14
C GLY A 66 28.24 15.96 4.57
N SER A 67 26.91 16.03 4.75
CA SER A 67 26.30 16.34 6.03
C SER A 67 26.38 15.17 7.02
N ALA A 68 26.83 15.45 8.25
CA ALA A 68 26.75 14.52 9.38
C ALA A 68 25.30 14.16 9.77
N ASN A 69 24.31 14.98 9.36
CA ASN A 69 22.90 14.87 9.75
C ASN A 69 22.02 14.14 8.73
N TRP A 70 22.60 13.27 7.90
CA TRP A 70 21.86 12.50 6.89
C TRP A 70 20.75 11.60 7.47
N LEU A 71 20.81 11.28 8.76
CA LEU A 71 19.77 10.52 9.45
C LEU A 71 18.49 11.32 9.72
N ASP A 72 18.57 12.64 9.80
CA ASP A 72 17.43 13.48 10.15
C ASP A 72 16.25 13.32 9.17
N PRO A 73 16.42 13.35 7.84
CA PRO A 73 15.32 13.10 6.91
C PRO A 73 14.77 11.66 6.98
N VAL A 74 15.61 10.68 7.27
CA VAL A 74 15.19 9.28 7.45
C VAL A 74 14.29 9.14 8.67
N VAL A 75 14.69 9.74 9.80
CA VAL A 75 13.90 9.73 11.04
C VAL A 75 12.61 10.52 10.86
N ALA A 76 12.67 11.72 10.30
CA ALA A 76 11.51 12.57 10.09
C ALA A 76 10.47 11.86 9.19
N PHE A 77 10.90 11.24 8.11
CA PHE A 77 10.03 10.44 7.23
C PHE A 77 9.39 9.27 7.98
N GLY A 78 10.17 8.55 8.79
CA GLY A 78 9.68 7.44 9.61
C GLY A 78 8.60 7.88 10.61
N VAL A 79 8.86 8.95 11.37
CA VAL A 79 7.93 9.48 12.37
C VAL A 79 6.66 10.04 11.74
N ILE A 80 6.78 10.83 10.67
CA ILE A 80 5.64 11.40 9.95
C ILE A 80 4.77 10.28 9.39
N SER A 81 5.38 9.26 8.77
CA SER A 81 4.66 8.12 8.22
C SER A 81 3.96 7.28 9.29
N ALA A 82 4.59 7.10 10.47
CA ALA A 82 3.99 6.37 11.59
C ALA A 82 2.76 7.09 12.15
N ILE A 83 2.83 8.41 12.35
CA ILE A 83 1.69 9.21 12.81
C ILE A 83 0.53 9.11 11.82
N ALA A 84 0.82 9.28 10.52
CA ALA A 84 -0.15 9.13 9.47
C ALA A 84 -0.73 7.71 9.42
N GLY A 85 0.10 6.69 9.66
CA GLY A 85 -0.30 5.29 9.74
C GLY A 85 -1.27 5.00 10.88
N VAL A 86 -1.05 5.57 12.06
CA VAL A 86 -2.00 5.48 13.19
C VAL A 86 -3.35 6.09 12.81
N CYS A 87 -3.35 7.27 12.17
CA CYS A 87 -4.57 7.88 11.65
C CYS A 87 -5.31 6.96 10.66
N ALA A 88 -4.57 6.31 9.76
CA ALA A 88 -5.12 5.39 8.77
C ALA A 88 -5.77 4.16 9.43
N ILE A 89 -5.10 3.53 10.41
CA ILE A 89 -5.59 2.36 11.14
C ILE A 89 -6.93 2.66 11.84
N ILE A 90 -7.09 3.87 12.38
CA ILE A 90 -8.33 4.31 13.04
C ILE A 90 -9.40 4.63 11.99
N THR A 91 -9.02 5.32 10.92
CA THR A 91 -9.97 5.81 9.90
C THR A 91 -10.63 4.67 9.12
N TYR A 92 -9.90 3.64 8.76
CA TYR A 92 -10.41 2.54 7.93
C TYR A 92 -11.66 1.87 8.52
N PRO A 93 -11.65 1.32 9.76
CA PRO A 93 -12.82 0.69 10.36
C PRO A 93 -13.93 1.69 10.67
N LEU A 94 -13.56 2.90 11.09
CA LEU A 94 -14.53 3.93 11.42
C LEU A 94 -15.36 4.33 10.20
N VAL A 95 -14.70 4.62 9.08
CA VAL A 95 -15.39 5.01 7.84
C VAL A 95 -16.18 3.84 7.26
N GLY A 96 -15.66 2.63 7.31
CA GLY A 96 -16.40 1.44 6.91
C GLY A 96 -17.76 1.37 7.63
N ALA A 97 -17.74 1.43 8.96
CA ALA A 97 -18.94 1.36 9.77
C ALA A 97 -19.88 2.58 9.62
N LEU A 98 -19.34 3.78 9.50
CA LEU A 98 -20.15 4.99 9.30
C LEU A 98 -20.79 5.01 7.92
N SER A 99 -20.07 4.60 6.86
CA SER A 99 -20.59 4.56 5.51
C SER A 99 -21.73 3.53 5.35
N ASP A 100 -21.70 2.43 6.10
CA ASP A 100 -22.80 1.45 6.14
C ASP A 100 -24.11 2.01 6.69
N ARG A 101 -24.05 3.10 7.46
CA ARG A 101 -25.15 3.66 8.24
C ARG A 101 -25.57 5.05 7.80
N THR A 102 -24.97 5.57 6.75
CA THR A 102 -25.22 6.93 6.28
C THR A 102 -26.57 7.05 5.60
N LEU A 103 -27.42 7.89 6.20
CA LEU A 103 -28.72 8.30 5.64
C LEU A 103 -28.49 9.51 4.75
N SER A 104 -28.42 9.30 3.43
CA SER A 104 -28.24 10.38 2.46
C SER A 104 -29.08 10.13 1.21
N ARG A 105 -29.68 11.20 0.67
CA ARG A 105 -30.41 11.16 -0.60
C ARG A 105 -29.53 10.80 -1.80
N PHE A 106 -28.22 10.94 -1.67
CA PHE A 106 -27.25 10.62 -2.72
C PHE A 106 -26.75 9.17 -2.67
N GLY A 107 -27.23 8.37 -1.72
CA GLY A 107 -26.76 7.01 -1.41
C GLY A 107 -25.91 6.97 -0.15
N ARG A 108 -25.52 5.75 0.26
CA ARG A 108 -24.76 5.55 1.51
C ARG A 108 -23.25 5.66 1.33
N ARG A 109 -22.71 5.35 0.14
CA ARG A 109 -21.26 5.35 -0.16
C ARG A 109 -20.79 6.63 -0.82
N ARG A 110 -21.58 7.21 -1.73
CA ARG A 110 -21.20 8.41 -2.49
C ARG A 110 -20.73 9.59 -1.64
N PRO A 111 -21.38 9.95 -0.50
CA PRO A 111 -20.89 11.03 0.35
C PRO A 111 -19.49 10.78 0.89
N TRP A 112 -19.17 9.53 1.25
CA TRP A 112 -17.86 9.14 1.76
C TRP A 112 -16.79 9.08 0.66
N ILE A 113 -17.16 8.62 -0.55
CA ILE A 113 -16.28 8.66 -1.72
C ILE A 113 -15.93 10.11 -2.04
N LEU A 114 -16.92 11.01 -2.08
CA LEU A 114 -16.70 12.45 -2.35
C LEU A 114 -15.85 13.09 -1.26
N ALA A 115 -16.22 12.91 0.01
CA ALA A 115 -15.48 13.48 1.13
C ALA A 115 -14.02 12.96 1.17
N GLY A 116 -13.82 11.64 1.01
CA GLY A 116 -12.49 11.06 0.94
C GLY A 116 -11.68 11.56 -0.24
N LEU A 117 -12.28 11.64 -1.42
CA LEU A 117 -11.64 12.17 -2.62
C LEU A 117 -11.19 13.63 -2.45
N LEU A 118 -12.06 14.48 -1.93
CA LEU A 118 -11.75 15.90 -1.71
C LEU A 118 -10.69 16.07 -0.61
N THR A 119 -10.83 15.34 0.51
CA THR A 119 -9.82 15.35 1.58
C THR A 119 -8.47 14.92 1.05
N PHE A 120 -8.40 13.84 0.28
CA PHE A 120 -7.17 13.32 -0.31
C PHE A 120 -6.54 14.33 -1.27
N ALA A 121 -7.30 14.83 -2.25
CA ALA A 121 -6.79 15.73 -3.28
C ALA A 121 -6.37 17.11 -2.70
N ILE A 122 -7.18 17.70 -1.82
CA ILE A 122 -6.88 19.00 -1.18
C ILE A 122 -5.66 18.85 -0.27
N SER A 123 -5.58 17.76 0.53
CA SER A 123 -4.44 17.54 1.40
C SER A 123 -3.14 17.35 0.62
N LEU A 124 -3.15 16.62 -0.51
CA LEU A 124 -1.99 16.51 -1.39
C LEU A 124 -1.56 17.86 -1.96
N PHE A 125 -2.51 18.66 -2.43
CA PHE A 125 -2.22 19.97 -2.96
C PHE A 125 -1.59 20.89 -1.90
N VAL A 126 -2.18 20.94 -0.69
CA VAL A 126 -1.66 21.76 0.41
C VAL A 126 -0.35 21.21 0.97
N LEU A 127 -0.16 19.89 0.95
CA LEU A 127 1.09 19.24 1.34
C LEU A 127 2.27 19.76 0.51
N GLY A 128 2.07 19.93 -0.80
CA GLY A 128 3.11 20.47 -1.69
C GLY A 128 3.54 21.91 -1.38
N LEU A 129 2.73 22.67 -0.62
CA LEU A 129 3.03 24.03 -0.18
C LEU A 129 3.76 24.08 1.19
N GLN A 130 3.91 22.95 1.88
CA GLN A 130 4.47 22.94 3.23
C GLN A 130 5.98 23.05 3.21
N THR A 131 6.48 23.93 4.09
CA THR A 131 7.92 24.20 4.28
C THR A 131 8.39 23.87 5.70
N SER A 132 7.56 23.19 6.49
CA SER A 132 7.89 22.74 7.84
C SER A 132 7.53 21.28 8.06
N LEU A 133 8.29 20.55 8.86
CA LEU A 133 8.02 19.14 9.19
C LEU A 133 6.66 18.94 9.84
N VAL A 134 6.22 19.88 10.68
CA VAL A 134 4.90 19.82 11.34
C VAL A 134 3.78 19.95 10.29
N GLY A 135 3.89 20.90 9.37
CA GLY A 135 2.94 21.06 8.27
C GLY A 135 2.89 19.81 7.38
N ILE A 136 4.06 19.28 7.01
CA ILE A 136 4.17 18.02 6.25
C ILE A 136 3.47 16.88 7.00
N GLY A 137 3.74 16.72 8.30
CA GLY A 137 3.13 15.68 9.13
C GLY A 137 1.61 15.78 9.22
N ILE A 138 1.06 16.98 9.39
CA ILE A 138 -0.38 17.21 9.45
C ILE A 138 -1.02 16.88 8.09
N PHE A 139 -0.49 17.43 6.99
CA PHE A 139 -1.11 17.25 5.68
C PHE A 139 -0.86 15.86 5.09
N TRP A 140 0.24 15.19 5.43
CA TRP A 140 0.40 13.76 5.10
C TRP A 140 -0.57 12.87 5.87
N SER A 141 -0.81 13.16 7.16
CA SER A 141 -1.81 12.43 7.95
C SER A 141 -3.23 12.63 7.41
N THR A 142 -3.60 13.86 7.03
CA THR A 142 -4.91 14.13 6.40
C THR A 142 -5.02 13.52 5.00
N THR A 143 -3.91 13.43 4.26
CA THR A 143 -3.83 12.70 2.98
C THR A 143 -4.17 11.22 3.18
N LEU A 144 -3.57 10.57 4.18
CA LEU A 144 -3.85 9.18 4.49
C LEU A 144 -5.28 8.96 5.01
N ILE A 145 -5.83 9.88 5.79
CA ILE A 145 -7.24 9.86 6.20
C ILE A 145 -8.14 9.89 4.95
N GLY A 146 -7.90 10.81 4.01
CA GLY A 146 -8.64 10.90 2.75
C GLY A 146 -8.53 9.64 1.90
N PHE A 147 -7.32 9.08 1.78
CA PHE A 147 -7.08 7.79 1.12
C PHE A 147 -7.89 6.66 1.75
N CYS A 148 -7.88 6.53 3.08
CA CYS A 148 -8.62 5.49 3.79
C CYS A 148 -10.14 5.66 3.65
N MET A 149 -10.64 6.89 3.72
CA MET A 149 -12.06 7.21 3.50
C MET A 149 -12.51 6.79 2.10
N LEU A 150 -11.75 7.19 1.09
CA LEU A 150 -12.05 6.92 -0.31
C LEU A 150 -12.01 5.41 -0.59
N THR A 151 -10.93 4.73 -0.19
CA THR A 151 -10.73 3.32 -0.48
C THR A 151 -11.67 2.41 0.31
N ALA A 152 -11.99 2.72 1.56
CA ALA A 152 -12.99 1.99 2.34
C ALA A 152 -14.37 2.04 1.65
N ALA A 153 -14.78 3.24 1.22
CA ALA A 153 -16.08 3.42 0.59
C ALA A 153 -16.15 2.78 -0.82
N ILE A 154 -15.10 2.94 -1.66
CA ILE A 154 -15.05 2.31 -3.00
C ILE A 154 -14.99 0.78 -2.89
N THR A 155 -14.18 0.23 -1.98
CA THR A 155 -14.10 -1.24 -1.81
C THR A 155 -15.46 -1.81 -1.38
N ALA A 156 -16.20 -1.12 -0.52
CA ALA A 156 -17.51 -1.55 -0.10
C ALA A 156 -18.53 -1.62 -1.26
N THR A 157 -18.35 -0.86 -2.35
CA THR A 157 -19.22 -0.98 -3.54
C THR A 157 -19.13 -2.35 -4.21
N ILE A 158 -18.05 -3.10 -4.01
CA ILE A 158 -17.92 -4.48 -4.53
C ILE A 158 -18.98 -5.37 -3.88
N SER A 159 -19.12 -5.31 -2.55
CA SER A 159 -20.14 -6.09 -1.84
C SER A 159 -21.56 -5.63 -2.16
N ASP A 160 -21.74 -4.33 -2.40
CA ASP A 160 -23.05 -3.71 -2.59
C ASP A 160 -23.60 -3.87 -4.02
N GLN A 161 -22.75 -4.00 -5.03
CA GLN A 161 -23.14 -3.96 -6.44
C GLN A 161 -22.70 -5.17 -7.25
N VAL A 162 -21.70 -5.94 -6.78
CA VAL A 162 -21.13 -7.06 -7.53
C VAL A 162 -21.64 -8.39 -6.97
N PRO A 163 -22.25 -9.27 -7.81
CA PRO A 163 -22.70 -10.59 -7.38
C PRO A 163 -21.51 -11.48 -6.98
N VAL A 164 -21.74 -12.41 -6.06
CA VAL A 164 -20.69 -13.25 -5.45
C VAL A 164 -19.81 -13.94 -6.49
N ASN A 165 -20.38 -14.43 -7.59
CA ASN A 165 -19.67 -15.14 -8.66
C ASN A 165 -18.76 -14.23 -9.51
N GLN A 166 -18.85 -12.89 -9.39
CA GLN A 166 -18.04 -11.92 -10.13
C GLN A 166 -17.06 -11.16 -9.20
N ARG A 167 -17.24 -11.22 -7.88
CA ARG A 167 -16.42 -10.45 -6.91
C ARG A 167 -14.93 -10.72 -7.04
N GLY A 168 -14.52 -11.98 -7.23
CA GLY A 168 -13.11 -12.34 -7.40
C GLY A 168 -12.47 -11.65 -8.60
N PHE A 169 -13.16 -11.65 -9.74
CA PHE A 169 -12.68 -10.96 -10.94
C PHE A 169 -12.62 -9.44 -10.75
N VAL A 170 -13.65 -8.83 -10.17
CA VAL A 170 -13.69 -7.38 -9.92
C VAL A 170 -12.64 -6.97 -8.88
N SER A 171 -12.42 -7.76 -7.84
CA SER A 171 -11.39 -7.48 -6.83
C SER A 171 -9.98 -7.47 -7.42
N GLY A 172 -9.72 -8.23 -8.49
CA GLY A 172 -8.46 -8.16 -9.22
C GLY A 172 -8.16 -6.77 -9.80
N TRP A 173 -9.20 -5.99 -10.12
CA TRP A 173 -9.08 -4.61 -10.58
C TRP A 173 -8.82 -3.57 -9.46
N VAL A 174 -8.68 -4.00 -8.22
CA VAL A 174 -8.11 -3.20 -7.13
C VAL A 174 -6.59 -3.17 -7.24
N SER A 175 -5.98 -4.34 -7.46
CA SER A 175 -4.52 -4.52 -7.44
C SER A 175 -3.86 -4.31 -8.81
N ALA A 176 -4.50 -4.71 -9.91
CA ALA A 176 -3.93 -4.57 -11.24
C ALA A 176 -3.58 -3.12 -11.63
N PRO A 177 -4.40 -2.10 -11.31
CA PRO A 177 -4.06 -0.70 -11.57
C PRO A 177 -2.92 -0.15 -10.71
N GLN A 178 -2.53 -0.82 -9.63
CA GLN A 178 -1.46 -0.36 -8.73
C GLN A 178 -0.13 -0.19 -9.48
N ALA A 179 0.28 -1.20 -10.24
CA ALA A 179 1.53 -1.16 -10.99
C ALA A 179 1.52 -0.01 -12.02
N ILE A 180 0.43 0.10 -12.79
CA ILE A 180 0.30 1.13 -13.83
C ILE A 180 0.24 2.52 -13.18
N GLY A 181 -0.52 2.67 -12.10
CA GLY A 181 -0.66 3.95 -11.38
C GLY A 181 0.66 4.43 -10.79
N THR A 182 1.42 3.53 -10.17
CA THR A 182 2.75 3.85 -9.62
C THR A 182 3.71 4.30 -10.72
N LEU A 183 3.82 3.53 -11.82
CA LEU A 183 4.69 3.89 -12.93
C LEU A 183 4.27 5.20 -13.59
N LEU A 184 2.97 5.39 -13.81
CA LEU A 184 2.45 6.62 -14.42
C LEU A 184 2.76 7.84 -13.56
N GLY A 185 2.56 7.74 -12.25
CA GLY A 185 2.85 8.84 -11.33
C GLY A 185 4.34 9.18 -11.26
N LEU A 186 5.21 8.17 -11.14
CA LEU A 186 6.66 8.39 -11.14
C LEU A 186 7.16 8.90 -12.49
N ALA A 187 6.64 8.36 -13.61
CA ALA A 187 6.99 8.84 -14.96
C ALA A 187 6.60 10.29 -15.18
N LEU A 188 5.44 10.71 -14.70
CA LEU A 188 5.00 12.11 -14.81
C LEU A 188 5.89 13.03 -13.97
N VAL A 189 6.20 12.67 -12.73
CA VAL A 189 7.00 13.53 -11.86
C VAL A 189 8.48 13.53 -12.25
N ALA A 190 9.09 12.36 -12.42
CA ALA A 190 10.49 12.22 -12.77
C ALA A 190 10.76 12.58 -14.25
N GLY A 191 9.96 12.02 -15.17
CA GLY A 191 10.16 12.22 -16.62
C GLY A 191 9.91 13.65 -17.10
N LEU A 192 9.06 14.43 -16.41
CA LEU A 192 8.84 15.85 -16.68
C LEU A 192 9.65 16.77 -15.75
N ALA A 193 10.51 16.21 -14.90
CA ALA A 193 11.30 16.94 -13.91
C ALA A 193 10.49 17.96 -13.10
N LEU A 194 9.29 17.54 -12.63
CA LEU A 194 8.38 18.43 -11.94
C LEU A 194 8.94 18.80 -10.56
N SER A 195 8.79 20.08 -10.18
CA SER A 195 9.08 20.48 -8.81
C SER A 195 8.13 19.76 -7.83
N THR A 196 8.54 19.66 -6.56
CA THR A 196 7.76 18.97 -5.52
C THR A 196 6.31 19.43 -5.45
N PHE A 197 6.07 20.76 -5.46
CA PHE A 197 4.71 21.32 -5.46
C PHE A 197 3.92 20.93 -6.71
N VAL A 198 4.50 21.10 -7.89
CA VAL A 198 3.84 20.76 -9.16
C VAL A 198 3.53 19.28 -9.24
N GLY A 199 4.45 18.42 -8.77
CA GLY A 199 4.26 16.98 -8.66
C GLY A 199 3.03 16.61 -7.84
N TYR A 200 2.90 17.16 -6.63
CA TYR A 200 1.70 16.94 -5.79
C TYR A 200 0.42 17.48 -6.46
N ALA A 201 0.48 18.67 -7.07
CA ALA A 201 -0.67 19.27 -7.72
C ALA A 201 -1.17 18.46 -8.92
N VAL A 202 -0.25 17.99 -9.77
CA VAL A 202 -0.59 17.14 -10.93
C VAL A 202 -1.21 15.83 -10.48
N VAL A 203 -0.63 15.17 -9.48
CA VAL A 203 -1.15 13.91 -8.94
C VAL A 203 -2.53 14.12 -8.30
N ALA A 204 -2.76 15.22 -7.57
CA ALA A 204 -4.06 15.55 -6.99
C ALA A 204 -5.12 15.81 -8.06
N VAL A 205 -4.78 16.53 -9.12
CA VAL A 205 -5.73 16.80 -10.24
C VAL A 205 -6.05 15.51 -10.98
N LEU A 206 -5.06 14.67 -11.27
CA LEU A 206 -5.29 13.38 -11.93
C LEU A 206 -6.12 12.44 -11.06
N LEU A 207 -5.95 12.45 -9.75
CA LEU A 207 -6.82 11.72 -8.82
C LEU A 207 -8.28 12.12 -9.00
N LEU A 208 -8.55 13.43 -9.04
CA LEU A 208 -9.92 13.94 -9.27
C LEU A 208 -10.47 13.49 -10.64
N ILE A 209 -9.69 13.67 -11.71
CA ILE A 209 -10.10 13.30 -13.08
C ILE A 209 -10.44 11.80 -13.18
N LEU A 210 -9.67 10.93 -12.53
CA LEU A 210 -9.82 9.48 -12.65
C LEU A 210 -10.92 8.91 -11.72
N VAL A 211 -11.19 9.55 -10.58
CA VAL A 211 -12.20 9.06 -9.61
C VAL A 211 -13.58 9.65 -9.82
N VAL A 212 -13.70 10.91 -10.23
CA VAL A 212 -15.00 11.60 -10.40
C VAL A 212 -15.95 10.86 -11.35
N PRO A 213 -15.52 10.29 -12.49
CA PRO A 213 -16.40 9.52 -13.36
C PRO A 213 -17.04 8.32 -12.67
N PHE A 214 -16.30 7.61 -11.81
CA PHE A 214 -16.85 6.53 -10.99
C PHE A 214 -17.91 7.04 -10.03
N LEU A 215 -17.62 8.10 -9.29
CA LEU A 215 -18.54 8.73 -8.35
C LEU A 215 -19.88 9.16 -8.99
N LEU A 216 -19.82 9.73 -10.20
CA LEU A 216 -21.00 10.27 -10.88
C LEU A 216 -21.86 9.19 -11.56
N LYS A 217 -21.23 8.17 -12.15
CA LYS A 217 -21.91 7.20 -13.01
C LYS A 217 -22.33 5.91 -12.30
N THR A 218 -21.74 5.56 -11.14
CA THR A 218 -22.11 4.34 -10.44
C THR A 218 -23.32 4.55 -9.55
N PRO A 219 -24.33 3.65 -9.56
CA PRO A 219 -25.47 3.73 -8.68
C PRO A 219 -25.07 3.54 -7.22
N ASP A 220 -25.85 4.11 -6.28
CA ASP A 220 -25.65 3.88 -4.86
C ASP A 220 -27.00 3.69 -4.15
N ALA A 221 -27.07 2.72 -3.25
CA ALA A 221 -28.31 2.41 -2.54
C ALA A 221 -28.60 3.46 -1.45
N VAL A 222 -29.82 3.96 -1.43
CA VAL A 222 -30.31 4.88 -0.39
C VAL A 222 -30.90 4.08 0.76
N LEU A 223 -30.41 4.35 1.99
CA LEU A 223 -31.01 3.79 3.19
C LEU A 223 -32.28 4.55 3.58
N THR A 224 -33.36 3.84 3.78
CA THR A 224 -34.66 4.40 4.21
C THR A 224 -34.88 4.28 5.71
N GLU A 225 -34.24 3.31 6.35
CA GLU A 225 -34.37 3.05 7.79
C GLU A 225 -33.07 3.34 8.52
N ARG A 226 -33.17 3.83 9.75
CA ARG A 226 -32.03 4.14 10.61
C ARG A 226 -31.45 2.85 11.20
N PRO A 227 -30.19 2.49 10.88
CA PRO A 227 -29.57 1.29 11.47
C PRO A 227 -29.40 1.45 12.99
N ALA A 228 -29.27 0.32 13.70
CA ALA A 228 -29.01 0.32 15.14
C ALA A 228 -27.77 1.15 15.51
N PRO A 229 -27.71 1.77 16.72
CA PRO A 229 -26.59 2.61 17.12
C PRO A 229 -25.25 1.85 17.09
N LEU A 230 -24.18 2.57 16.74
CA LEU A 230 -22.81 2.04 16.76
C LEU A 230 -22.38 1.82 18.21
N SER A 231 -21.95 0.61 18.53
CA SER A 231 -21.23 0.31 19.78
C SER A 231 -19.74 0.16 19.45
N LEU A 232 -18.87 0.80 20.23
CA LEU A 232 -17.42 0.69 20.08
C LEU A 232 -16.97 -0.78 20.22
N SER A 233 -17.61 -1.54 21.11
CA SER A 233 -17.34 -2.96 21.26
C SER A 233 -17.70 -3.77 20.01
N SER A 234 -18.77 -3.43 19.31
CA SER A 234 -19.15 -4.09 18.05
C SER A 234 -18.19 -3.76 16.90
N LEU A 235 -17.62 -2.55 16.89
CA LEU A 235 -16.56 -2.17 15.95
C LEU A 235 -15.30 -2.98 16.19
N LEU A 236 -14.79 -2.97 17.43
CA LEU A 236 -13.55 -3.66 17.78
C LEU A 236 -13.66 -5.19 17.65
N SER A 237 -14.79 -5.78 18.11
CA SER A 237 -15.04 -7.22 17.95
C SER A 237 -15.24 -7.61 16.48
N GLY A 238 -15.71 -6.67 15.66
CA GLY A 238 -15.84 -6.82 14.22
C GLY A 238 -14.51 -7.13 13.51
N PHE A 239 -13.38 -6.65 13.99
CA PHE A 239 -12.06 -6.85 13.40
C PHE A 239 -11.21 -7.93 14.05
N TRP A 240 -11.66 -8.49 15.18
CA TRP A 240 -10.94 -9.55 15.85
C TRP A 240 -11.41 -10.93 15.36
N VAL A 241 -10.51 -11.65 14.73
CA VAL A 241 -10.68 -13.08 14.41
C VAL A 241 -9.69 -13.86 15.27
N SER A 242 -10.21 -14.73 16.14
CA SER A 242 -9.37 -15.49 17.08
C SER A 242 -8.46 -16.48 16.34
N PRO A 243 -7.12 -16.32 16.39
CA PRO A 243 -6.20 -17.25 15.75
C PRO A 243 -6.25 -18.66 16.37
N ARG A 244 -6.70 -18.76 17.63
CA ARG A 244 -6.84 -20.05 18.30
C ARG A 244 -8.02 -20.85 17.75
N LYS A 245 -9.11 -20.18 17.36
CA LYS A 245 -10.31 -20.81 16.77
C LYS A 245 -10.11 -21.13 15.30
N TYR A 246 -9.34 -20.28 14.58
CA TYR A 246 -9.08 -20.38 13.15
C TYR A 246 -7.58 -20.28 12.86
N PRO A 247 -6.80 -21.33 13.19
CA PRO A 247 -5.33 -21.29 13.11
C PRO A 247 -4.81 -21.07 11.69
N ASP A 248 -5.42 -21.68 10.68
CA ASP A 248 -5.01 -21.52 9.28
C ASP A 248 -5.18 -20.07 8.80
N PHE A 249 -6.27 -19.40 9.21
CA PHE A 249 -6.47 -17.98 8.94
C PHE A 249 -5.43 -17.10 9.66
N GLY A 250 -5.14 -17.41 10.93
CA GLY A 250 -4.14 -16.71 11.72
C GLY A 250 -2.72 -16.80 11.11
N TRP A 251 -2.32 -17.99 10.67
CA TRP A 251 -1.03 -18.20 10.00
C TRP A 251 -0.96 -17.49 8.65
N THR A 252 -2.03 -17.50 7.86
CA THR A 252 -2.08 -16.77 6.59
C THR A 252 -1.97 -15.26 6.83
N LEU A 253 -2.67 -14.74 7.85
CA LEU A 253 -2.61 -13.33 8.22
C LEU A 253 -1.20 -12.91 8.65
N LEU A 254 -0.55 -13.71 9.49
CA LEU A 254 0.82 -13.47 9.94
C LEU A 254 1.80 -13.48 8.76
N GLY A 255 1.73 -14.49 7.89
CA GLY A 255 2.57 -14.58 6.71
C GLY A 255 2.41 -13.36 5.80
N ARG A 256 1.16 -12.91 5.58
CA ARG A 256 0.83 -11.73 4.81
C ARG A 256 1.43 -10.45 5.40
N VAL A 257 1.29 -10.25 6.71
CA VAL A 257 1.89 -9.10 7.42
C VAL A 257 3.40 -9.09 7.25
N LEU A 258 4.07 -10.22 7.48
CA LEU A 258 5.53 -10.32 7.41
C LEU A 258 6.07 -10.06 6.00
N VAL A 259 5.45 -10.66 4.96
CA VAL A 259 5.86 -10.43 3.57
C VAL A 259 5.60 -8.98 3.13
N ASN A 260 4.52 -8.36 3.60
CA ASN A 260 4.26 -6.95 3.30
C ASN A 260 5.20 -6.01 4.06
N ILE A 261 5.66 -6.35 5.29
CA ILE A 261 6.71 -5.60 6.00
C ILE A 261 8.01 -5.65 5.19
N ASP A 262 8.43 -6.84 4.75
CA ASP A 262 9.61 -7.02 3.90
C ASP A 262 9.56 -6.11 2.66
N ASN A 263 8.52 -6.25 1.86
CA ASN A 263 8.37 -5.42 0.65
C ASN A 263 8.34 -3.91 0.96
N ALA A 264 7.66 -3.51 2.04
CA ALA A 264 7.57 -2.11 2.42
C ALA A 264 8.91 -1.56 2.94
N LEU A 265 9.71 -2.33 3.67
CA LEU A 265 11.06 -1.93 4.08
C LEU A 265 11.96 -1.70 2.87
N GLY A 266 11.93 -2.62 1.89
CA GLY A 266 12.74 -2.51 0.68
C GLY A 266 12.35 -1.34 -0.23
N THR A 267 11.07 -0.96 -0.26
CA THR A 267 10.57 0.05 -1.20
C THR A 267 10.47 1.45 -0.62
N THR A 268 10.10 1.61 0.66
CA THR A 268 9.85 2.94 1.25
C THR A 268 11.13 3.71 1.57
N GLN A 269 12.24 3.00 1.86
CA GLN A 269 13.54 3.62 2.16
C GLN A 269 14.47 3.67 0.93
N LEU A 270 13.98 3.22 -0.23
CA LEU A 270 14.78 3.07 -1.44
C LEU A 270 15.40 4.38 -1.93
N LEU A 271 14.64 5.49 -1.86
CA LEU A 271 15.16 6.80 -2.27
C LEU A 271 16.34 7.25 -1.39
N TYR A 272 16.24 7.05 -0.08
CA TYR A 272 17.33 7.35 0.86
C TYR A 272 18.51 6.38 0.71
N PHE A 273 18.26 5.11 0.38
CA PHE A 273 19.33 4.17 0.06
C PHE A 273 20.11 4.60 -1.18
N LEU A 274 19.43 5.06 -2.25
CA LEU A 274 20.09 5.59 -3.43
C LEU A 274 20.95 6.82 -3.09
N ALA A 275 20.41 7.76 -2.33
CA ALA A 275 21.10 9.00 -1.97
C ALA A 275 22.28 8.76 -1.00
N PHE A 276 21.99 8.11 0.14
CA PHE A 276 22.95 8.03 1.26
C PHE A 276 23.71 6.70 1.28
N GLY A 277 23.10 5.58 0.88
CA GLY A 277 23.72 4.26 0.86
C GLY A 277 24.65 4.09 -0.34
N LEU A 278 24.18 4.47 -1.53
CA LEU A 278 24.94 4.35 -2.79
C LEU A 278 25.61 5.65 -3.24
N GLY A 279 25.25 6.79 -2.65
CA GLY A 279 25.78 8.09 -3.01
C GLY A 279 25.45 8.53 -4.45
N ARG A 280 24.26 8.20 -4.90
CA ARG A 280 23.79 8.60 -6.21
C ARG A 280 23.38 10.07 -6.22
N THR A 281 23.64 10.76 -7.34
CA THR A 281 23.28 12.17 -7.53
C THR A 281 21.99 12.33 -8.33
N ASP A 282 21.64 11.37 -9.18
CA ASP A 282 20.39 11.38 -9.96
C ASP A 282 19.37 10.39 -9.37
N VAL A 283 19.09 10.57 -8.08
CA VAL A 283 18.27 9.63 -7.30
C VAL A 283 16.84 9.45 -7.82
N VAL A 284 16.30 10.49 -8.48
CA VAL A 284 14.93 10.46 -9.02
C VAL A 284 14.85 9.54 -10.24
N ASN A 285 15.75 9.68 -11.20
CA ASN A 285 15.79 8.82 -12.38
C ASN A 285 16.25 7.40 -12.03
N ASP A 286 17.15 7.25 -11.06
CA ASP A 286 17.58 5.95 -10.54
C ASP A 286 16.40 5.21 -9.89
N LEU A 287 15.61 5.88 -9.03
CA LEU A 287 14.38 5.32 -8.46
C LEU A 287 13.38 4.91 -9.55
N PHE A 288 13.18 5.77 -10.55
CA PHE A 288 12.29 5.48 -11.66
C PHE A 288 12.73 4.23 -12.44
N THR A 289 14.04 4.11 -12.72
CA THR A 289 14.64 2.94 -13.39
C THR A 289 14.40 1.66 -12.59
N LEU A 290 14.69 1.66 -11.29
CA LEU A 290 14.45 0.51 -10.41
C LEU A 290 12.97 0.14 -10.37
N THR A 291 12.09 1.14 -10.31
CA THR A 291 10.64 0.91 -10.25
C THR A 291 10.11 0.32 -11.57
N ILE A 292 10.61 0.78 -12.74
CA ILE A 292 10.24 0.17 -14.03
C ILE A 292 10.60 -1.32 -14.04
N VAL A 293 11.84 -1.65 -13.69
CA VAL A 293 12.31 -3.04 -13.68
C VAL A 293 11.48 -3.87 -12.71
N TYR A 294 11.32 -3.39 -11.48
CA TYR A 294 10.46 -4.03 -10.48
C TYR A 294 9.04 -4.31 -11.02
N MET A 295 8.40 -3.32 -11.64
CA MET A 295 7.03 -3.43 -12.12
C MET A 295 6.88 -4.36 -13.34
N ILE A 296 7.85 -4.38 -14.25
CA ILE A 296 7.85 -5.33 -15.38
C ILE A 296 7.81 -6.77 -14.85
N PHE A 297 8.73 -7.08 -13.93
CA PHE A 297 8.82 -8.42 -13.35
C PHE A 297 7.64 -8.74 -12.42
N PHE A 298 7.12 -7.74 -11.69
CA PHE A 298 5.91 -7.86 -10.88
C PHE A 298 4.70 -8.27 -11.72
N VAL A 299 4.40 -7.54 -12.81
CA VAL A 299 3.25 -7.85 -13.68
C VAL A 299 3.43 -9.19 -14.38
N ALA A 300 4.62 -9.46 -14.93
CA ALA A 300 4.91 -10.72 -15.60
C ALA A 300 4.72 -11.91 -14.66
N SER A 301 5.29 -11.84 -13.46
CA SER A 301 5.18 -12.93 -12.47
C SER A 301 3.75 -13.11 -11.97
N ALA A 302 3.02 -12.02 -11.70
CA ALA A 302 1.63 -12.10 -11.26
C ALA A 302 0.74 -12.85 -12.28
N LEU A 303 0.93 -12.60 -13.57
CA LEU A 303 0.18 -13.26 -14.64
C LEU A 303 0.59 -14.72 -14.85
N ILE A 304 1.90 -15.00 -14.84
CA ILE A 304 2.44 -16.33 -15.11
C ILE A 304 2.22 -17.25 -13.91
N VAL A 305 2.66 -16.83 -12.73
CA VAL A 305 2.62 -17.65 -11.52
C VAL A 305 1.18 -17.86 -11.05
N GLY A 306 0.30 -16.86 -11.20
CA GLY A 306 -1.13 -17.02 -10.91
C GLY A 306 -1.74 -18.18 -11.72
N LYS A 307 -1.51 -18.21 -13.04
CA LYS A 307 -1.99 -19.31 -13.91
C LYS A 307 -1.37 -20.67 -13.57
N ILE A 308 -0.08 -20.70 -13.28
CA ILE A 308 0.64 -21.95 -12.93
C ILE A 308 0.14 -22.48 -11.59
N SER A 309 0.00 -21.60 -10.58
CA SER A 309 -0.52 -21.95 -9.27
C SER A 309 -1.93 -22.54 -9.31
N ASP A 310 -2.81 -21.96 -10.15
CA ASP A 310 -4.17 -22.48 -10.34
C ASP A 310 -4.19 -23.87 -11.00
N ARG A 311 -3.26 -24.13 -11.95
CA ARG A 311 -3.15 -25.44 -12.60
C ARG A 311 -2.57 -26.53 -11.69
N ILE A 312 -1.56 -26.18 -10.90
CA ILE A 312 -0.85 -27.15 -10.03
C ILE A 312 -1.62 -27.35 -8.71
N GLY A 313 -2.40 -26.36 -8.26
CA GLY A 313 -3.16 -26.41 -7.01
C GLY A 313 -2.30 -26.35 -5.72
N LYS A 314 -0.99 -26.11 -5.83
CA LYS A 314 -0.05 -26.04 -4.69
C LYS A 314 0.23 -24.59 -4.29
N ARG A 315 -0.78 -23.88 -3.81
CA ARG A 315 -0.68 -22.43 -3.50
C ARG A 315 0.37 -22.09 -2.46
N LYS A 316 0.52 -22.91 -1.42
CA LYS A 316 1.53 -22.70 -0.36
C LYS A 316 2.95 -22.65 -0.91
N LEU A 317 3.28 -23.54 -1.85
CA LEU A 317 4.61 -23.59 -2.45
C LEU A 317 4.96 -22.26 -3.15
N PHE A 318 4.01 -21.67 -3.88
CA PHE A 318 4.25 -20.41 -4.58
C PHE A 318 4.37 -19.21 -3.63
N VAL A 319 3.57 -19.17 -2.55
CA VAL A 319 3.73 -18.13 -1.51
C VAL A 319 5.09 -18.25 -0.81
N TYR A 320 5.51 -19.46 -0.51
CA TYR A 320 6.81 -19.74 0.08
C TYR A 320 7.96 -19.30 -0.83
N LEU A 321 7.97 -19.75 -2.08
CA LEU A 321 8.99 -19.36 -3.07
C LEU A 321 9.01 -17.85 -3.31
N ALA A 322 7.84 -17.23 -3.36
CA ALA A 322 7.70 -15.78 -3.51
C ALA A 322 8.35 -15.00 -2.36
N ALA A 323 8.13 -15.45 -1.12
CA ALA A 323 8.76 -14.83 0.05
C ALA A 323 10.28 -14.99 0.03
N TYR A 324 10.80 -16.18 -0.31
CA TYR A 324 12.26 -16.39 -0.39
C TYR A 324 12.90 -15.60 -1.55
N LEU A 325 12.23 -15.41 -2.69
CA LEU A 325 12.73 -14.55 -3.75
C LEU A 325 12.88 -13.10 -3.28
N GLN A 326 11.91 -12.60 -2.51
CA GLN A 326 11.99 -11.25 -1.93
C GLN A 326 13.15 -11.16 -0.93
N GLY A 327 13.27 -12.12 -0.02
CA GLY A 327 14.40 -12.19 0.91
C GLY A 327 15.75 -12.27 0.21
N LEU A 328 15.86 -13.02 -0.89
CA LEU A 328 17.07 -13.07 -1.72
C LEU A 328 17.43 -11.71 -2.30
N ALA A 329 16.45 -10.98 -2.84
CA ALA A 329 16.66 -9.63 -3.37
C ALA A 329 17.20 -8.69 -2.28
N ALA A 330 16.60 -8.73 -1.09
CA ALA A 330 17.06 -7.93 0.04
C ALA A 330 18.50 -8.31 0.47
N LEU A 331 18.82 -9.58 0.58
CA LEU A 331 20.18 -10.03 0.95
C LEU A 331 21.21 -9.66 -0.12
N ILE A 332 20.87 -9.71 -1.41
CA ILE A 332 21.76 -9.25 -2.48
C ILE A 332 22.14 -7.78 -2.24
N LEU A 333 21.16 -6.90 -1.96
CA LEU A 333 21.43 -5.49 -1.67
C LEU A 333 22.18 -5.26 -0.35
N ALA A 334 21.97 -6.13 0.64
CA ALA A 334 22.70 -6.06 1.91
C ALA A 334 24.20 -6.27 1.74
N PHE A 335 24.59 -7.22 0.90
CA PHE A 335 26.01 -7.62 0.76
C PHE A 335 26.71 -7.02 -0.45
N VAL A 336 25.96 -6.61 -1.48
CA VAL A 336 26.51 -6.02 -2.70
C VAL A 336 25.77 -4.72 -3.03
N PRO A 337 26.04 -3.64 -2.29
CA PRO A 337 25.37 -2.35 -2.48
C PRO A 337 25.95 -1.60 -3.71
N ASP A 338 25.52 -2.01 -4.89
CA ASP A 338 25.88 -1.42 -6.19
C ASP A 338 24.60 -1.15 -6.99
N PHE A 339 24.59 -0.09 -7.80
CA PHE A 339 23.40 0.30 -8.55
C PHE A 339 22.98 -0.72 -9.61
N ASN A 340 23.94 -1.32 -10.33
CA ASN A 340 23.61 -2.33 -11.34
C ASN A 340 23.06 -3.61 -10.69
N ILE A 341 23.59 -3.94 -9.51
CA ILE A 341 23.07 -5.04 -8.70
C ILE A 341 21.68 -4.69 -8.14
N ALA A 342 21.44 -3.43 -7.78
CA ALA A 342 20.12 -2.97 -7.36
C ALA A 342 19.07 -3.13 -8.48
N ILE A 343 19.43 -2.96 -9.75
CA ILE A 343 18.54 -3.23 -10.90
C ILE A 343 18.15 -4.71 -10.94
N ILE A 344 19.12 -5.61 -10.74
CA ILE A 344 18.86 -7.06 -10.70
C ILE A 344 17.99 -7.42 -9.49
N ALA A 345 18.32 -6.88 -8.30
CA ALA A 345 17.56 -7.09 -7.09
C ALA A 345 16.11 -6.57 -7.21
N ALA A 346 15.89 -5.42 -7.86
CA ALA A 346 14.56 -4.89 -8.16
C ALA A 346 13.75 -5.86 -9.04
N GLY A 347 14.37 -6.47 -10.05
CA GLY A 347 13.73 -7.51 -10.87
C GLY A 347 13.35 -8.75 -10.04
N ILE A 348 14.24 -9.24 -9.20
CA ILE A 348 13.99 -10.41 -8.31
C ILE A 348 12.88 -10.07 -7.30
N LEU A 349 12.91 -8.88 -6.71
CA LEU A 349 11.87 -8.41 -5.79
C LEU A 349 10.50 -8.34 -6.49
N GLY A 350 10.47 -7.82 -7.71
CA GLY A 350 9.26 -7.78 -8.54
C GLY A 350 8.71 -9.18 -8.85
N LEU A 351 9.56 -10.12 -9.23
CA LEU A 351 9.18 -11.54 -9.41
C LEU A 351 8.58 -12.13 -8.13
N GLY A 352 9.22 -11.89 -6.99
CA GLY A 352 8.75 -12.38 -5.69
C GLY A 352 7.41 -11.78 -5.31
N TYR A 353 7.31 -10.46 -5.26
CA TYR A 353 6.10 -9.78 -4.77
C TYR A 353 4.91 -9.94 -5.73
N GLY A 354 5.13 -9.93 -7.05
CA GLY A 354 4.09 -10.22 -8.03
C GLY A 354 3.53 -11.64 -7.90
N SER A 355 4.41 -12.62 -7.71
CA SER A 355 4.01 -14.00 -7.44
C SER A 355 3.21 -14.12 -6.13
N PHE A 356 3.66 -13.44 -5.07
CA PHE A 356 2.96 -13.38 -3.78
C PHE A 356 1.55 -12.79 -3.96
N MET A 357 1.43 -11.62 -4.56
CA MET A 357 0.13 -10.94 -4.73
C MET A 357 -0.87 -11.75 -5.55
N ALA A 358 -0.41 -12.48 -6.57
CA ALA A 358 -1.28 -13.33 -7.39
C ALA A 358 -1.85 -14.53 -6.61
N VAL A 359 -1.05 -15.15 -5.74
CA VAL A 359 -1.41 -16.41 -5.07
C VAL A 359 -2.01 -16.18 -3.68
N ASP A 360 -1.55 -15.15 -2.96
CA ASP A 360 -1.96 -14.87 -1.59
C ASP A 360 -3.46 -14.53 -1.46
N GLN A 361 -4.04 -13.77 -2.39
CA GLN A 361 -5.49 -13.52 -2.41
C GLN A 361 -6.30 -14.81 -2.58
N ALA A 362 -5.81 -15.72 -3.43
CA ALA A 362 -6.45 -17.00 -3.66
C ALA A 362 -6.30 -17.93 -2.45
N LEU A 363 -5.14 -17.91 -1.76
CA LEU A 363 -4.90 -18.61 -0.51
C LEU A 363 -5.83 -18.08 0.59
N ALA A 364 -5.88 -16.76 0.76
CA ALA A 364 -6.70 -16.08 1.76
C ALA A 364 -8.18 -16.47 1.67
N THR A 365 -8.74 -16.52 0.45
CA THR A 365 -10.15 -16.88 0.26
C THR A 365 -10.46 -18.33 0.63
N GLN A 366 -9.47 -19.24 0.64
CA GLN A 366 -9.65 -20.65 0.99
C GLN A 366 -9.65 -20.91 2.51
N VAL A 367 -9.00 -20.03 3.27
CA VAL A 367 -8.87 -20.16 4.73
C VAL A 367 -9.86 -19.30 5.50
N LEU A 368 -10.77 -18.59 4.83
CA LEU A 368 -11.79 -17.75 5.49
C LEU A 368 -12.61 -18.58 6.48
N PRO A 369 -12.81 -18.06 7.72
CA PRO A 369 -13.49 -18.79 8.80
C PRO A 369 -14.92 -19.19 8.49
N ASP A 370 -15.73 -18.27 7.94
CA ASP A 370 -17.16 -18.47 7.71
C ASP A 370 -17.63 -17.82 6.41
N ALA A 371 -18.54 -18.51 5.73
CA ALA A 371 -19.16 -18.01 4.50
C ALA A 371 -20.02 -16.74 4.74
N HIS A 372 -20.59 -16.57 5.92
CA HIS A 372 -21.43 -15.42 6.28
C HIS A 372 -20.63 -14.19 6.72
N SER A 373 -19.37 -14.35 7.14
CA SER A 373 -18.49 -13.25 7.60
C SER A 373 -17.41 -12.85 6.59
N ARG A 374 -17.46 -13.34 5.35
CA ARG A 374 -16.42 -13.13 4.34
C ARG A 374 -16.00 -11.66 4.12
N GLY A 375 -16.96 -10.72 4.17
CA GLY A 375 -16.67 -9.30 4.01
C GLY A 375 -15.80 -8.74 5.13
N LYS A 376 -16.10 -9.13 6.38
CA LYS A 376 -15.32 -8.80 7.57
C LYS A 376 -13.90 -9.38 7.48
N ASP A 377 -13.82 -10.67 7.17
CA ASP A 377 -12.55 -11.41 7.16
C ASP A 377 -11.61 -10.89 6.05
N LEU A 378 -12.15 -10.52 4.89
CA LEU A 378 -11.42 -9.82 3.83
C LEU A 378 -11.00 -8.41 4.25
N GLY A 379 -11.81 -7.72 5.06
CA GLY A 379 -11.44 -6.44 5.68
C GLY A 379 -10.20 -6.58 6.57
N VAL A 380 -10.15 -7.62 7.41
CA VAL A 380 -8.99 -7.95 8.25
C VAL A 380 -7.75 -8.24 7.39
N MET A 381 -7.92 -8.96 6.28
CA MET A 381 -6.83 -9.23 5.33
C MET A 381 -6.31 -7.95 4.66
N ASN A 382 -7.16 -6.98 4.36
CA ASN A 382 -6.73 -5.69 3.81
C ASN A 382 -5.95 -4.85 4.84
N ILE A 383 -6.34 -4.90 6.11
CA ILE A 383 -5.59 -4.28 7.20
C ILE A 383 -4.18 -4.89 7.30
N ALA A 384 -4.04 -6.21 7.11
CA ALA A 384 -2.74 -6.90 7.10
C ALA A 384 -1.83 -6.49 5.92
N THR A 385 -2.34 -5.80 4.93
CA THR A 385 -1.53 -5.17 3.87
C THR A 385 -1.25 -3.69 4.19
N ALA A 386 -2.24 -2.96 4.71
CA ALA A 386 -2.12 -1.53 4.97
C ALA A 386 -1.24 -1.19 6.18
N VAL A 387 -1.33 -1.99 7.27
CA VAL A 387 -0.55 -1.77 8.50
C VAL A 387 0.96 -1.85 8.26
N PRO A 388 1.50 -2.87 7.56
CA PRO A 388 2.91 -2.90 7.17
C PRO A 388 3.38 -1.66 6.43
N GLN A 389 2.62 -1.19 5.45
CA GLN A 389 2.95 0.02 4.67
C GLN A 389 3.06 1.28 5.56
N ALA A 390 2.23 1.36 6.59
CA ALA A 390 2.24 2.47 7.54
C ALA A 390 3.40 2.40 8.55
N ILE A 391 3.78 1.21 8.99
CA ILE A 391 4.79 0.99 10.04
C ILE A 391 6.21 0.88 9.45
N ALA A 392 6.37 0.34 8.24
CA ALA A 392 7.67 0.07 7.65
C ALA A 392 8.60 1.30 7.56
N PRO A 393 8.15 2.52 7.23
CA PRO A 393 9.04 3.67 7.21
C PRO A 393 9.67 3.97 8.58
N LEU A 394 8.91 3.85 9.67
CA LEU A 394 9.43 4.04 11.03
C LEU A 394 10.35 2.89 11.44
N LEU A 395 9.93 1.64 11.19
CA LEU A 395 10.73 0.45 11.49
C LEU A 395 12.07 0.52 10.75
N GLY A 396 12.05 0.88 9.47
CA GLY A 396 13.25 1.08 8.66
C GLY A 396 14.15 2.19 9.21
N ALA A 397 13.57 3.34 9.59
CA ALA A 397 14.32 4.42 10.20
C ALA A 397 15.00 4.01 11.52
N VAL A 398 14.27 3.30 12.39
CA VAL A 398 14.82 2.80 13.68
C VAL A 398 16.00 1.84 13.43
N ILE A 399 15.85 0.90 12.50
CA ILE A 399 16.93 -0.04 12.15
C ILE A 399 18.15 0.72 11.62
N ILE A 400 17.95 1.64 10.66
CA ILE A 400 19.04 2.42 10.06
C ILE A 400 19.76 3.24 11.15
N VAL A 401 19.04 3.94 12.03
CA VAL A 401 19.62 4.78 13.09
C VAL A 401 20.45 3.95 14.07
N ILE A 402 19.92 2.82 14.53
CA ILE A 402 20.63 1.96 15.49
C ILE A 402 21.95 1.47 14.90
N PHE A 403 21.91 0.89 13.70
CA PHE A 403 23.09 0.27 13.12
C PHE A 403 24.09 1.29 12.53
N ALA A 404 23.59 2.43 12.02
CA ALA A 404 24.48 3.53 11.64
C ALA A 404 25.18 4.13 12.85
N GLY A 405 24.47 4.30 13.99
CA GLY A 405 25.06 4.80 15.24
C GLY A 405 26.11 3.84 15.83
N LEU A 406 25.87 2.54 15.78
CA LEU A 406 26.83 1.52 16.24
C LEU A 406 28.11 1.52 15.40
N ALA A 407 28.01 1.76 14.09
CA ALA A 407 29.15 1.78 13.18
C ALA A 407 29.87 3.13 13.13
N GLY A 408 29.18 4.25 13.42
CA GLY A 408 29.74 5.60 13.39
C GLY A 408 30.46 6.05 14.68
N GLY A 409 30.39 5.24 15.76
CA GLY A 409 31.00 5.56 17.06
C GLY A 409 32.48 5.17 17.23
N GLY A 410 33.12 4.62 16.21
CA GLY A 410 34.55 4.25 16.21
C GLY A 410 35.39 5.28 15.45
N ASP A 411 36.67 5.47 15.86
CA ASP A 411 37.64 6.39 15.26
C ASP A 411 37.97 6.17 13.76
N ALA A 412 37.43 5.14 13.17
CA ALA A 412 37.42 4.92 11.72
C ALA A 412 35.95 4.78 11.28
N ALA A 413 35.27 5.91 11.12
CA ALA A 413 33.98 5.93 10.41
C ALA A 413 34.19 5.23 9.07
N VAL A 414 33.69 3.99 8.93
CA VAL A 414 33.65 3.30 7.66
C VAL A 414 32.77 4.14 6.78
N GLN A 415 33.39 5.01 5.99
CA GLN A 415 32.70 5.77 4.95
C GLN A 415 32.16 4.73 4.00
N GLY A 416 30.85 4.51 4.05
CA GLY A 416 30.16 3.66 3.08
C GLY A 416 30.37 4.22 1.67
N ILE A 417 29.98 3.44 0.67
CA ILE A 417 30.07 3.80 -0.77
C ILE A 417 29.49 5.20 -1.02
N GLY A 418 28.46 5.61 -0.27
CA GLY A 418 27.83 6.92 -0.35
C GLY A 418 28.57 8.07 0.36
N GLY A 419 29.67 7.80 1.06
CA GLY A 419 30.43 8.86 1.77
C GLY A 419 29.79 9.35 3.08
N PHE A 420 28.66 8.77 3.53
CA PHE A 420 27.98 9.13 4.78
C PHE A 420 28.36 8.19 5.92
N PRO A 421 28.74 8.72 7.11
CA PRO A 421 29.16 7.88 8.23
C PRO A 421 28.05 6.90 8.66
N GLY A 422 28.41 5.60 8.73
CA GLY A 422 27.49 4.55 9.18
C GLY A 422 26.36 4.18 8.20
N ALA A 423 26.20 4.88 7.08
CA ALA A 423 25.09 4.63 6.14
C ALA A 423 25.11 3.20 5.58
N SER A 424 26.29 2.68 5.21
CA SER A 424 26.43 1.31 4.75
C SER A 424 25.91 0.31 5.78
N ALA A 425 26.30 0.43 7.05
CA ALA A 425 25.83 -0.47 8.11
C ALA A 425 24.33 -0.37 8.36
N GLY A 426 23.78 0.86 8.36
CA GLY A 426 22.35 1.10 8.52
C GLY A 426 21.51 0.46 7.43
N PHE A 427 21.86 0.66 6.16
CA PHE A 427 21.13 0.06 5.04
C PHE A 427 21.37 -1.45 4.91
N THR A 428 22.58 -1.94 5.18
CA THR A 428 22.84 -3.38 5.27
C THR A 428 21.92 -4.04 6.30
N ALA A 429 21.82 -3.46 7.50
CA ALA A 429 20.93 -3.98 8.54
C ALA A 429 19.45 -3.91 8.14
N LEU A 430 19.02 -2.84 7.44
CA LEU A 430 17.67 -2.71 6.89
C LEU A 430 17.36 -3.88 5.95
N PHE A 431 18.22 -4.16 4.99
CA PHE A 431 18.00 -5.22 4.01
C PHE A 431 18.12 -6.62 4.62
N ILE A 432 18.99 -6.83 5.61
CA ILE A 432 19.04 -8.09 6.38
C ILE A 432 17.71 -8.27 7.13
N ALA A 433 17.20 -7.25 7.80
CA ALA A 433 15.91 -7.31 8.50
C ALA A 433 14.76 -7.59 7.52
N SER A 434 14.75 -6.94 6.36
CA SER A 434 13.81 -7.22 5.26
C SER A 434 13.85 -8.71 4.88
N GLY A 435 15.03 -9.26 4.61
CA GLY A 435 15.20 -10.68 4.30
C GLY A 435 14.73 -11.63 5.41
N ILE A 436 14.94 -11.25 6.68
CA ILE A 436 14.43 -12.02 7.83
C ILE A 436 12.89 -12.00 7.84
N PHE A 437 12.25 -10.86 7.65
CA PHE A 437 10.79 -10.77 7.56
C PHE A 437 10.23 -11.60 6.40
N ALA A 438 10.88 -11.59 5.25
CA ALA A 438 10.53 -12.43 4.11
C ALA A 438 10.60 -13.92 4.46
N ALA A 439 11.72 -14.36 5.04
CA ALA A 439 11.92 -15.75 5.46
C ALA A 439 10.88 -16.20 6.48
N LEU A 440 10.64 -15.39 7.53
CA LEU A 440 9.61 -15.66 8.53
C LEU A 440 8.21 -15.69 7.92
N GLY A 441 7.91 -14.80 6.95
CA GLY A 441 6.65 -14.78 6.21
C GLY A 441 6.42 -16.05 5.40
N GLY A 442 7.46 -16.56 4.74
CA GLY A 442 7.45 -17.86 4.07
C GLY A 442 7.22 -19.03 5.04
N LEU A 443 7.92 -19.03 6.18
CA LEU A 443 7.76 -20.05 7.21
C LEU A 443 6.37 -20.03 7.84
N ALA A 444 5.77 -18.87 8.02
CA ALA A 444 4.43 -18.72 8.60
C ALA A 444 3.33 -19.41 7.77
N VAL A 445 3.55 -19.66 6.49
CA VAL A 445 2.58 -20.36 5.64
C VAL A 445 2.67 -21.89 5.78
N MET A 446 3.77 -22.43 6.29
CA MET A 446 3.98 -23.90 6.41
C MET A 446 2.93 -24.61 7.28
N PRO A 447 2.54 -24.08 8.47
CA PRO A 447 1.59 -24.76 9.36
C PRO A 447 0.15 -24.83 8.84
N ILE A 448 -0.22 -24.12 7.76
CA ILE A 448 -1.57 -24.12 7.19
C ILE A 448 -1.93 -25.53 6.73
N LYS A 449 -3.04 -26.11 7.21
CA LYS A 449 -3.43 -27.50 6.92
C LYS A 449 -4.48 -27.63 5.82
N ARG A 450 -5.37 -26.64 5.67
CA ARG A 450 -6.51 -26.69 4.73
C ARG A 450 -6.14 -26.48 3.27
N VAL A 451 -4.91 -26.04 2.98
CA VAL A 451 -4.45 -25.73 1.62
C VAL A 451 -3.17 -26.52 1.32
N LYS A 452 -3.05 -27.02 0.09
CA LYS A 452 -1.86 -27.73 -0.41
C LYS A 452 -0.89 -26.79 -1.11
#